data_d3b1913645a89efee941311d1647c44a
#
_entry.id   d3b1913645a89efee941311d1647c44a
#
_cell.length_a   1.000
_cell.length_b   1.000
_cell.length_c   1.000
_cell.angle_alpha   90.00
_cell.angle_beta   90.00
_cell.angle_gamma   90.00
#
_symmetry.space_group_name_H-M   'P 1'
#
loop_
_entity.id
_entity.type
_entity.pdbx_description
1 polymer ?
#
loop_
_entity_poly.entity_id
_entity_poly.type
_entity_poly.pdbx_seq_one_letter_code
_entity_poly.pdbx_strand_id
1 'polypeptide(L)'
;MQGYGEYAASQAEWLGALPSHWECKKIGSLFTERKTKVSDKDYSPLSVTKMGILPQLEHAAKSNDGDNRKLVCAGDFVINSRSDRKGSCGVSELDGSVSLINLILTPRGQWNNRYAHYLLRSQLFSEEYYRNGRGIVADLWTTRYSEMKSILLPVPPRD
;
A
#
# COMPACT_ATOMS: atom_id res chain seq x y z
N MET A 1 14.39 0.13 -25.50
CA MET A 1 14.70 0.27 -24.08
C MET A 1 16.19 0.14 -23.83
N GLN A 2 16.73 1.08 -23.15
CA GLN A 2 18.17 1.11 -22.88
C GLN A 2 18.43 0.70 -21.44
N GLY A 3 19.61 0.14 -21.19
CA GLY A 3 20.09 -0.10 -19.83
C GLY A 3 19.88 -1.50 -19.28
N TYR A 4 18.98 -2.27 -19.84
CA TYR A 4 18.76 -3.64 -19.37
C TYR A 4 18.92 -4.59 -20.53
N GLY A 5 19.87 -5.50 -20.45
CA GLY A 5 20.22 -6.36 -21.56
C GLY A 5 19.14 -7.34 -21.99
N GLU A 6 18.46 -7.93 -21.02
CA GLU A 6 17.51 -9.00 -21.31
C GLU A 6 16.24 -8.86 -20.50
N TYR A 7 15.15 -9.34 -21.08
CA TYR A 7 13.86 -9.39 -20.45
C TYR A 7 13.34 -10.83 -20.43
N ALA A 8 12.61 -11.15 -19.37
CA ALA A 8 11.97 -12.45 -19.24
C ALA A 8 10.52 -12.25 -18.81
N ALA A 9 9.69 -13.23 -19.07
CA ALA A 9 8.32 -13.20 -18.58
C ALA A 9 8.36 -13.10 -17.06
N SER A 10 7.61 -12.15 -16.52
CA SER A 10 7.51 -11.96 -15.07
C SER A 10 6.67 -13.07 -14.46
N GLN A 11 7.04 -13.52 -13.22
CA GLN A 11 6.18 -14.38 -12.43
C GLN A 11 4.91 -13.67 -12.00
N ALA A 12 4.92 -12.35 -12.01
CA ALA A 12 3.75 -11.52 -11.73
C ALA A 12 3.03 -11.22 -13.04
N GLU A 13 1.91 -11.90 -13.29
CA GLU A 13 1.17 -11.75 -14.54
C GLU A 13 0.76 -10.30 -14.81
N TRP A 14 0.45 -9.55 -13.75
CA TRP A 14 0.00 -8.17 -13.90
C TRP A 14 1.09 -7.23 -14.42
N LEU A 15 2.35 -7.63 -14.31
CA LEU A 15 3.47 -6.81 -14.77
C LEU A 15 3.92 -7.10 -16.19
N GLY A 16 3.66 -8.32 -16.69
CA GLY A 16 4.20 -8.76 -17.96
C GLY A 16 5.69 -9.07 -17.86
N ALA A 17 6.50 -8.50 -18.72
CA ALA A 17 7.94 -8.79 -18.77
C ALA A 17 8.75 -7.85 -17.89
N LEU A 18 9.82 -8.37 -17.29
CA LEU A 18 10.78 -7.62 -16.49
C LEU A 18 12.20 -7.90 -16.99
N PRO A 19 13.16 -7.01 -16.70
CA PRO A 19 14.57 -7.36 -16.92
C PRO A 19 14.89 -8.67 -16.21
N SER A 20 15.65 -9.56 -16.86
CA SER A 20 15.84 -10.92 -16.39
C SER A 20 16.56 -11.00 -15.02
N HIS A 21 17.32 -9.97 -14.66
CA HIS A 21 18.06 -9.94 -13.39
C HIS A 21 17.23 -9.40 -12.22
N TRP A 22 15.99 -8.98 -12.48
CA TRP A 22 15.08 -8.58 -11.40
C TRP A 22 14.37 -9.80 -10.82
N GLU A 23 14.05 -9.71 -9.54
CA GLU A 23 13.29 -10.76 -8.87
C GLU A 23 11.86 -10.31 -8.64
N CYS A 24 10.97 -11.28 -8.49
CA CYS A 24 9.61 -11.03 -8.01
C CYS A 24 9.48 -11.66 -6.63
N LYS A 25 8.98 -10.89 -5.67
CA LYS A 25 8.77 -11.36 -4.30
C LYS A 25 7.36 -11.01 -3.86
N LYS A 26 6.79 -11.85 -3.01
CA LYS A 26 5.47 -11.59 -2.45
C LYS A 26 5.51 -10.42 -1.49
N ILE A 27 4.43 -9.63 -1.49
CA ILE A 27 4.30 -8.52 -0.54
C ILE A 27 4.55 -8.99 0.89
N GLY A 28 4.04 -10.16 1.27
CA GLY A 28 4.22 -10.70 2.62
C GLY A 28 5.66 -10.98 3.01
N SER A 29 6.57 -11.14 2.03
CA SER A 29 8.00 -11.26 2.35
C SER A 29 8.73 -9.91 2.39
N LEU A 30 8.15 -8.86 1.81
CA LEU A 30 8.77 -7.53 1.76
C LEU A 30 8.24 -6.59 2.84
N PHE A 31 7.04 -6.84 3.33
CA PHE A 31 6.36 -5.97 4.29
C PHE A 31 5.71 -6.78 5.40
N THR A 32 5.55 -6.14 6.56
CA THR A 32 4.76 -6.66 7.67
C THR A 32 3.53 -5.78 7.81
N GLU A 33 2.38 -6.36 8.10
CA GLU A 33 1.19 -5.56 8.39
C GLU A 33 1.28 -4.96 9.78
N ARG A 34 1.06 -3.64 9.87
CA ARG A 34 0.98 -2.95 11.17
C ARG A 34 -0.48 -2.80 11.55
N LYS A 35 -0.86 -3.35 12.71
CA LYS A 35 -2.25 -3.33 13.20
C LYS A 35 -2.37 -2.70 14.58
N THR A 36 -1.42 -1.88 14.95
CA THR A 36 -1.41 -1.25 16.28
C THR A 36 -2.55 -0.24 16.37
N LYS A 37 -3.42 -0.41 17.33
CA LYS A 37 -4.52 0.52 17.56
C LYS A 37 -4.07 1.69 18.42
N VAL A 38 -4.47 2.89 18.02
CA VAL A 38 -4.08 4.13 18.69
C VAL A 38 -5.26 5.11 18.68
N SER A 39 -5.12 6.16 19.48
CA SER A 39 -6.08 7.26 19.57
C SER A 39 -5.63 8.42 18.68
N ASP A 40 -6.58 9.15 18.11
CA ASP A 40 -6.30 10.38 17.38
C ASP A 40 -5.83 11.53 18.29
N LYS A 41 -5.95 11.35 19.61
CA LYS A 41 -5.41 12.29 20.59
C LYS A 41 -3.90 12.16 20.73
N ASP A 42 -3.38 10.93 20.58
CA ASP A 42 -1.95 10.65 20.71
C ASP A 42 -1.24 10.70 19.36
N TYR A 43 -1.94 10.38 18.29
CA TYR A 43 -1.40 10.34 16.92
C TYR A 43 -2.33 11.08 15.99
N SER A 44 -1.85 12.16 15.41
CA SER A 44 -2.67 13.05 14.59
C SER A 44 -3.33 12.30 13.43
N PRO A 45 -4.61 12.60 13.15
CA PRO A 45 -5.30 11.97 12.02
C PRO A 45 -4.65 12.30 10.68
N LEU A 46 -4.52 11.29 9.85
CA LEU A 46 -4.01 11.42 8.48
C LEU A 46 -5.10 11.02 7.49
N SER A 47 -5.07 11.64 6.32
CA SER A 47 -5.96 11.31 5.22
C SER A 47 -5.21 10.48 4.19
N VAL A 48 -5.82 9.38 3.75
CA VAL A 48 -5.29 8.51 2.70
C VAL A 48 -5.97 8.94 1.41
N THR A 49 -5.22 9.57 0.53
CA THR A 49 -5.78 10.22 -0.67
C THR A 49 -5.10 9.71 -1.93
N LYS A 50 -5.68 10.06 -3.07
CA LYS A 50 -5.06 9.76 -4.38
C LYS A 50 -3.74 10.51 -4.59
N MET A 51 -3.47 11.52 -3.77
CA MET A 51 -2.21 12.27 -3.80
C MET A 51 -1.21 11.78 -2.77
N GLY A 52 -1.57 10.77 -2.00
CA GLY A 52 -0.71 10.21 -0.96
C GLY A 52 -1.29 10.40 0.43
N ILE A 53 -0.42 10.32 1.42
CA ILE A 53 -0.81 10.42 2.82
C ILE A 53 -0.56 11.85 3.29
N LEU A 54 -1.64 12.51 3.69
CA LEU A 54 -1.62 13.94 4.04
C LEU A 54 -2.21 14.16 5.43
N PRO A 55 -1.86 15.26 6.10
CA PRO A 55 -2.57 15.60 7.34
C PRO A 55 -4.06 15.77 7.07
N GLN A 56 -4.88 15.29 8.00
CA GLN A 56 -6.34 15.45 7.86
C GLN A 56 -6.70 16.92 8.03
N LEU A 57 -7.58 17.40 7.15
CA LEU A 57 -8.03 18.79 7.22
C LEU A 57 -8.94 18.99 8.44
N GLU A 58 -8.85 20.18 9.06
CA GLU A 58 -9.61 20.49 10.27
C GLU A 58 -11.12 20.36 10.07
N HIS A 59 -11.60 20.71 8.88
CA HIS A 59 -13.03 20.66 8.59
C HIS A 59 -13.51 19.30 8.11
N ALA A 60 -12.60 18.32 8.01
CA ALA A 60 -13.02 16.97 7.68
C ALA A 60 -13.86 16.40 8.81
N ALA A 61 -14.84 15.57 8.45
CA ALA A 61 -15.70 14.95 9.45
C ALA A 61 -14.86 14.11 10.40
N LYS A 62 -15.00 14.40 11.69
CA LYS A 62 -14.30 13.62 12.71
C LYS A 62 -15.05 12.33 12.97
N SER A 63 -14.30 11.26 13.08
CA SER A 63 -14.87 9.99 13.49
C SER A 63 -15.28 10.06 14.97
N ASN A 64 -16.42 9.50 15.31
CA ASN A 64 -16.81 9.32 16.71
C ASN A 64 -15.96 8.25 17.40
N ASP A 65 -15.12 7.58 16.64
CA ASP A 65 -14.34 6.42 17.04
C ASP A 65 -12.85 6.76 17.10
N GLY A 66 -12.54 7.93 17.66
CA GLY A 66 -11.18 8.47 17.68
C GLY A 66 -10.17 7.59 18.40
N ASP A 67 -10.61 6.73 19.32
CA ASP A 67 -9.73 5.82 20.06
C ASP A 67 -9.49 4.52 19.30
N ASN A 68 -10.12 4.33 18.15
CA ASN A 68 -10.07 3.09 17.40
C ASN A 68 -9.51 3.33 16.01
N ARG A 69 -8.25 3.71 15.95
CA ARG A 69 -7.53 4.00 14.71
C ARG A 69 -6.28 3.15 14.63
N LYS A 70 -5.66 3.09 13.47
CA LYS A 70 -4.41 2.35 13.26
C LYS A 70 -3.24 3.31 13.21
N LEU A 71 -2.13 2.90 13.86
CA LEU A 71 -0.88 3.66 13.84
C LEU A 71 -0.24 3.63 12.47
N VAL A 72 0.26 4.79 12.04
CA VAL A 72 1.12 4.93 10.87
C VAL A 72 2.43 5.55 11.33
N CYS A 73 3.55 4.94 10.93
CA CYS A 73 4.87 5.51 11.17
C CYS A 73 5.47 5.94 9.83
N ALA A 74 6.28 6.98 9.85
CA ALA A 74 6.96 7.44 8.63
C ALA A 74 7.71 6.27 7.97
N GLY A 75 7.54 6.11 6.67
CA GLY A 75 8.09 4.98 5.91
C GLY A 75 7.09 3.86 5.67
N ASP A 76 5.96 3.84 6.38
CA ASP A 76 4.92 2.85 6.14
C ASP A 76 4.17 3.15 4.84
N PHE A 77 3.80 2.09 4.12
CA PHE A 77 2.88 2.21 3.00
C PHE A 77 1.46 2.04 3.52
N VAL A 78 0.56 2.96 3.15
CA VAL A 78 -0.83 2.94 3.60
C VAL A 78 -1.74 2.89 2.38
N ILE A 79 -2.72 2.02 2.39
CA ILE A 79 -3.67 1.89 1.28
C ILE A 79 -5.09 1.70 1.80
N ASN A 80 -6.03 2.41 1.20
CA ASN A 80 -7.44 2.22 1.51
C ASN A 80 -7.91 0.90 0.91
N SER A 81 -8.44 0.01 1.74
CA SER A 81 -8.76 -1.36 1.32
C SER A 81 -10.07 -1.46 0.53
N ARG A 82 -10.88 -0.42 0.47
CA ARG A 82 -12.17 -0.45 -0.20
C ARG A 82 -12.04 -0.15 -1.69
N SER A 83 -12.77 -0.91 -2.50
CA SER A 83 -12.73 -0.78 -3.96
C SER A 83 -13.27 0.57 -4.46
N ASP A 84 -14.12 1.25 -3.69
CA ASP A 84 -14.64 2.56 -4.05
C ASP A 84 -13.61 3.69 -3.80
N ARG A 85 -12.44 3.35 -3.27
CA ARG A 85 -11.35 4.30 -3.01
C ARG A 85 -10.08 3.93 -3.75
N LYS A 86 -10.20 3.37 -4.94
CA LYS A 86 -9.04 2.98 -5.76
C LYS A 86 -8.09 4.14 -5.95
N GLY A 87 -6.80 3.87 -5.77
CA GLY A 87 -5.75 4.87 -5.93
C GLY A 87 -5.45 5.68 -4.67
N SER A 88 -6.22 5.52 -3.59
CA SER A 88 -5.95 6.21 -2.34
C SER A 88 -4.92 5.44 -1.54
N CYS A 89 -3.65 5.85 -1.63
CA CYS A 89 -2.53 5.17 -1.00
C CYS A 89 -1.25 6.00 -1.11
N GLY A 90 -0.23 5.56 -0.39
CA GLY A 90 1.10 6.15 -0.51
C GLY A 90 2.02 5.73 0.62
N VAL A 91 3.30 6.01 0.48
CA VAL A 91 4.26 5.87 1.56
C VAL A 91 4.19 7.14 2.40
N SER A 92 3.94 6.98 3.68
CA SER A 92 3.78 8.13 4.57
C SER A 92 5.14 8.72 4.94
N GLU A 93 5.22 10.04 4.91
CA GLU A 93 6.37 10.75 5.46
C GLU A 93 6.07 11.22 6.89
N LEU A 94 4.87 10.95 7.37
CA LEU A 94 4.37 11.43 8.66
C LEU A 94 4.04 10.28 9.58
N ASP A 95 4.22 10.50 10.89
CA ASP A 95 3.64 9.64 11.89
C ASP A 95 2.22 10.13 12.18
N GLY A 96 1.32 9.21 12.45
CA GLY A 96 -0.05 9.59 12.73
C GLY A 96 -0.97 8.40 12.83
N SER A 97 -2.25 8.64 12.57
CA SER A 97 -3.26 7.59 12.64
C SER A 97 -4.24 7.68 11.47
N VAL A 98 -4.75 6.52 11.07
CA VAL A 98 -5.75 6.42 10.01
C VAL A 98 -6.90 5.53 10.48
N SER A 99 -8.02 5.59 9.76
CA SER A 99 -9.17 4.76 10.07
C SER A 99 -8.86 3.28 9.88
N LEU A 100 -9.62 2.42 10.55
CA LEU A 100 -9.40 0.98 10.56
C LEU A 100 -9.51 0.32 9.19
N ILE A 101 -10.18 0.96 8.24
CA ILE A 101 -10.35 0.40 6.90
C ILE A 101 -9.06 0.38 6.11
N ASN A 102 -8.08 1.18 6.48
CA ASN A 102 -6.80 1.23 5.78
C ASN A 102 -5.89 0.09 6.22
N LEU A 103 -5.07 -0.40 5.28
CA LEU A 103 -3.99 -1.33 5.58
C LEU A 103 -2.69 -0.55 5.68
N ILE A 104 -1.86 -0.91 6.65
CA ILE A 104 -0.56 -0.27 6.85
C ILE A 104 0.51 -1.36 6.74
N LEU A 105 1.47 -1.15 5.83
CA LEU A 105 2.55 -2.09 5.59
C LEU A 105 3.88 -1.45 5.97
N THR A 106 4.61 -2.13 6.84
CA THR A 106 5.94 -1.70 7.26
C THR A 106 6.99 -2.48 6.49
N PRO A 107 7.95 -1.82 5.82
CA PRO A 107 8.97 -2.54 5.07
C PRO A 107 9.82 -3.43 5.97
N ARG A 108 10.14 -4.64 5.49
CA ARG A 108 11.10 -5.53 6.13
C ARG A 108 12.47 -5.23 5.54
N GLY A 109 13.37 -4.71 6.34
CA GLY A 109 14.71 -4.38 5.87
C GLY A 109 14.75 -3.14 4.99
N GLN A 110 15.77 -3.04 4.17
CA GLN A 110 16.00 -1.85 3.35
C GLN A 110 15.23 -1.94 2.04
N TRP A 111 14.41 -0.95 1.84
CA TRP A 111 13.56 -0.84 0.66
C TRP A 111 13.48 0.63 0.31
N ASN A 112 13.69 0.95 -0.96
CA ASN A 112 13.65 2.35 -1.38
C ASN A 112 12.22 2.87 -1.33
N ASN A 113 11.95 3.76 -0.38
CA ASN A 113 10.60 4.30 -0.17
C ASN A 113 10.05 5.03 -1.39
N ARG A 114 10.92 5.69 -2.14
CA ARG A 114 10.49 6.41 -3.34
C ARG A 114 10.05 5.43 -4.43
N TYR A 115 10.81 4.35 -4.63
CA TYR A 115 10.45 3.29 -5.57
C TYR A 115 9.13 2.63 -5.14
N ALA A 116 9.01 2.28 -3.87
CA ALA A 116 7.79 1.67 -3.34
C ALA A 116 6.59 2.59 -3.53
N HIS A 117 6.75 3.88 -3.27
CA HIS A 117 5.68 4.85 -3.41
C HIS A 117 5.17 4.90 -4.85
N TYR A 118 6.07 4.96 -5.83
CA TYR A 118 5.66 5.00 -7.23
C TYR A 118 5.08 3.67 -7.70
N LEU A 119 5.72 2.55 -7.36
CA LEU A 119 5.25 1.22 -7.77
C LEU A 119 3.86 0.93 -7.21
N LEU A 120 3.68 1.14 -5.91
CA LEU A 120 2.45 0.76 -5.22
C LEU A 120 1.31 1.76 -5.45
N ARG A 121 1.60 2.90 -6.07
CA ARG A 121 0.59 3.86 -6.51
C ARG A 121 0.30 3.76 -8.01
N SER A 122 0.98 2.89 -8.72
CA SER A 122 0.75 2.74 -10.16
C SER A 122 -0.65 2.19 -10.41
N GLN A 123 -1.20 2.53 -11.57
CA GLN A 123 -2.50 2.03 -11.96
C GLN A 123 -2.50 0.50 -12.06
N LEU A 124 -1.42 -0.07 -12.60
CA LEU A 124 -1.32 -1.52 -12.72
C LEU A 124 -1.38 -2.21 -11.36
N PHE A 125 -0.66 -1.69 -10.36
CA PHE A 125 -0.73 -2.27 -9.03
C PHE A 125 -2.10 -2.07 -8.40
N SER A 126 -2.69 -0.89 -8.55
CA SER A 126 -4.01 -0.59 -8.02
C SER A 126 -5.03 -1.61 -8.54
N GLU A 127 -5.02 -1.88 -9.82
CA GLU A 127 -5.92 -2.85 -10.44
C GLU A 127 -5.67 -4.25 -9.90
N GLU A 128 -4.41 -4.65 -9.77
CA GLU A 128 -4.07 -5.97 -9.23
C GLU A 128 -4.49 -6.09 -7.77
N TYR A 129 -4.26 -5.06 -6.98
CA TYR A 129 -4.64 -5.06 -5.56
C TYR A 129 -6.15 -5.29 -5.40
N TYR A 130 -6.96 -4.47 -6.08
CA TYR A 130 -8.41 -4.57 -5.91
C TYR A 130 -9.00 -5.80 -6.59
N ARG A 131 -8.33 -6.35 -7.60
CA ARG A 131 -8.75 -7.61 -8.22
C ARG A 131 -8.74 -8.77 -7.21
N ASN A 132 -7.87 -8.70 -6.21
CA ASN A 132 -7.77 -9.73 -5.18
C ASN A 132 -8.77 -9.57 -4.04
N GLY A 133 -9.62 -8.55 -4.10
CA GLY A 133 -10.58 -8.26 -3.04
C GLY A 133 -11.73 -9.25 -2.98
N ARG A 134 -12.46 -9.17 -1.89
CA ARG A 134 -13.64 -10.00 -1.63
C ARG A 134 -14.80 -9.12 -1.20
N GLY A 135 -16.01 -9.49 -1.60
CA GLY A 135 -17.21 -8.79 -1.20
C GLY A 135 -18.46 -9.43 -1.75
N ILE A 136 -19.59 -9.07 -1.17
CA ILE A 136 -20.91 -9.58 -1.59
C ILE A 136 -21.44 -8.77 -2.77
N VAL A 137 -21.17 -7.46 -2.74
CA VAL A 137 -21.61 -6.55 -3.80
C VAL A 137 -20.46 -6.37 -4.79
N ALA A 138 -20.76 -6.57 -6.08
CA ALA A 138 -19.74 -6.57 -7.13
C ALA A 138 -18.90 -5.28 -7.18
N ASP A 139 -19.51 -4.14 -6.85
CA ASP A 139 -18.85 -2.83 -6.96
C ASP A 139 -18.22 -2.36 -5.66
N LEU A 140 -18.42 -3.10 -4.57
CA LEU A 140 -17.94 -2.69 -3.26
C LEU A 140 -17.36 -3.88 -2.53
N TRP A 141 -16.07 -4.10 -2.67
CA TRP A 141 -15.37 -5.15 -1.94
C TRP A 141 -14.17 -4.57 -1.23
N THR A 142 -13.61 -5.36 -0.34
CA THR A 142 -12.45 -5.01 0.46
C THR A 142 -11.33 -5.98 0.17
N THR A 143 -10.12 -5.47 -0.03
CA THR A 143 -8.93 -6.28 -0.18
C THR A 143 -8.15 -6.23 1.12
N ARG A 144 -8.12 -7.36 1.84
CA ARG A 144 -7.43 -7.46 3.13
C ARG A 144 -5.98 -7.85 2.93
N TYR A 145 -5.19 -7.73 3.99
CA TYR A 145 -3.80 -8.13 3.92
C TYR A 145 -3.65 -9.61 3.55
N SER A 146 -4.54 -10.47 4.05
CA SER A 146 -4.51 -11.89 3.72
C SER A 146 -4.64 -12.17 2.22
N GLU A 147 -5.36 -11.31 1.48
CA GLU A 147 -5.45 -11.39 0.03
C GLU A 147 -4.28 -10.71 -0.68
N MET A 148 -3.77 -9.62 -0.10
CA MET A 148 -2.73 -8.82 -0.75
C MET A 148 -1.33 -9.40 -0.57
N LYS A 149 -1.08 -10.15 0.51
CA LYS A 149 0.28 -10.62 0.82
C LYS A 149 0.88 -11.55 -0.22
N SER A 150 0.03 -12.17 -1.05
CA SER A 150 0.48 -13.08 -2.10
C SER A 150 0.75 -12.39 -3.44
N ILE A 151 0.46 -11.09 -3.56
CA ILE A 151 0.75 -10.35 -4.79
C ILE A 151 2.26 -10.23 -4.95
N LEU A 152 2.75 -10.54 -6.14
CA LEU A 152 4.18 -10.46 -6.46
C LEU A 152 4.55 -9.05 -6.88
N LEU A 153 5.65 -8.56 -6.34
CA LEU A 153 6.20 -7.24 -6.71
C LEU A 153 7.57 -7.40 -7.38
N PRO A 154 7.88 -6.56 -8.35
CA PRO A 154 9.21 -6.56 -8.95
C PRO A 154 10.21 -5.91 -7.99
N VAL A 155 11.34 -6.56 -7.80
CA VAL A 155 12.39 -6.08 -6.92
C VAL A 155 13.65 -5.88 -7.73
N PRO A 156 14.10 -4.62 -7.92
CA PRO A 156 15.36 -4.37 -8.62
C PRO A 156 16.53 -4.88 -7.79
N PRO A 157 17.64 -5.26 -8.45
CA PRO A 157 18.81 -5.69 -7.72
C PRO A 157 19.40 -4.54 -6.90
N ARG A 158 20.05 -4.88 -5.79
CA ARG A 158 20.79 -3.90 -5.00
C ARG A 158 22.12 -3.61 -5.69
N ASP A 159 22.53 -2.37 -5.63
CA ASP A 159 23.84 -1.97 -6.13
C ASP A 159 24.86 -1.91 -5.03
#